data_b320be2baef24cbcc08acb6025e87b67
#
_entry.id   b320be2baef24cbcc08acb6025e87b67
#
_cell.length_a   1.000
_cell.length_b   1.000
_cell.length_c   1.000
_cell.angle_alpha   90.00
_cell.angle_beta   90.00
_cell.angle_gamma   90.00
#
_symmetry.space_group_name_H-M   'P 1'
#
loop_
_entity.id
_entity.type
_entity.pdbx_description
1 polymer ?
#
loop_
_entity_poly.entity_id
_entity_poly.type
_entity_poly.pdbx_seq_one_letter_code
_entity_poly.pdbx_strand_id
1 'polypeptide(L)'
;ACPLHYRAMTNATIYQFMGMFRNDLNTNKGSKKVQARHDKTIAHDETVWGGIFYPFSKEVENIPLQMIPYFVSCHVNNHTVLNYIDAVQSLGLPGDPCPMCQAEAGLFVLDDVPDYYKAVITSNEACDGSVATSIIQDWLIDKPLFAMPQPMQFDDPLVHKHCMKEIEEAWKFIEEQTGVPFDYQQLCKKLESQNELQRFEWEKWDVAANTSYYPINGVAQALYRIYQSQYGDLPIWHETDKKVRRIMEKCVEQRINNFPLTRHRVIAWSCAPLYYSNWCTW
;
A
#
# COMPACT_ATOMS: atom_id res chain seq x y z
N ALA A 1 16.38 0.72 -29.42
CA ALA A 1 15.03 0.39 -28.95
C ALA A 1 14.18 1.65 -28.86
N CYS A 2 12.86 1.53 -29.03
CA CYS A 2 11.94 2.68 -28.99
C CYS A 2 11.61 3.03 -27.52
N PRO A 3 11.69 4.30 -27.10
CA PRO A 3 11.29 4.72 -25.75
C PRO A 3 9.89 4.27 -25.35
N LEU A 4 8.96 4.23 -26.30
CA LEU A 4 7.59 3.72 -26.10
C LEU A 4 7.56 2.23 -25.72
N HIS A 5 8.52 1.44 -26.19
CA HIS A 5 8.60 0.02 -25.84
C HIS A 5 8.94 -0.17 -24.37
N TYR A 6 9.93 0.54 -23.85
CA TYR A 6 10.30 0.49 -22.42
C TYR A 6 9.18 1.01 -21.52
N ARG A 7 8.52 2.08 -21.94
CA ARG A 7 7.36 2.63 -21.24
C ARG A 7 6.21 1.65 -21.19
N ALA A 8 5.91 0.99 -22.31
CA ALA A 8 4.87 -0.05 -22.37
C ALA A 8 5.21 -1.26 -21.50
N MET A 9 6.47 -1.71 -21.48
CA MET A 9 6.92 -2.82 -20.62
C MET A 9 6.80 -2.46 -19.13
N THR A 10 7.20 -1.25 -18.74
CA THR A 10 7.07 -0.78 -17.37
C THR A 10 5.60 -0.74 -16.94
N ASN A 11 4.74 -0.17 -17.77
CA ASN A 11 3.31 -0.12 -17.50
C ASN A 11 2.70 -1.52 -17.43
N ALA A 12 3.02 -2.42 -18.37
CA ALA A 12 2.52 -3.80 -18.35
C ALA A 12 2.90 -4.53 -17.07
N THR A 13 4.12 -4.32 -16.57
CA THR A 13 4.57 -4.91 -15.31
C THR A 13 3.75 -4.40 -14.13
N ILE A 14 3.47 -3.10 -14.08
CA ILE A 14 2.63 -2.48 -13.05
C ILE A 14 1.20 -3.03 -13.12
N TYR A 15 0.61 -3.09 -14.33
CA TYR A 15 -0.72 -3.67 -14.51
C TYR A 15 -0.79 -5.15 -14.11
N GLN A 16 0.29 -5.89 -14.24
CA GLN A 16 0.34 -7.28 -13.76
C GLN A 16 0.19 -7.34 -12.24
N PHE A 17 0.87 -6.47 -11.48
CA PHE A 17 0.69 -6.38 -10.03
C PHE A 17 -0.71 -5.94 -9.64
N MET A 18 -1.23 -4.93 -10.33
CA MET A 18 -2.60 -4.48 -10.10
C MET A 18 -3.61 -5.58 -10.36
N GLY A 19 -3.37 -6.42 -11.37
CA GLY A 19 -4.19 -7.61 -11.65
C GLY A 19 -4.15 -8.63 -10.51
N MET A 20 -3.00 -8.83 -9.89
CA MET A 20 -2.87 -9.71 -8.70
C MET A 20 -3.68 -9.16 -7.53
N PHE A 21 -3.49 -7.88 -7.20
CA PHE A 21 -4.27 -7.21 -6.16
C PHE A 21 -5.78 -7.29 -6.43
N ARG A 22 -6.21 -7.01 -7.67
CA ARG A 22 -7.62 -7.11 -8.05
C ARG A 22 -8.17 -8.54 -7.95
N ASN A 23 -7.37 -9.55 -8.25
CA ASN A 23 -7.80 -10.94 -8.06
C ASN A 23 -8.02 -11.27 -6.58
N ASP A 24 -7.20 -10.72 -5.69
CA ASP A 24 -7.39 -10.87 -4.25
C ASP A 24 -8.66 -10.17 -3.77
N LEU A 25 -8.97 -8.99 -4.29
CA LEU A 25 -10.21 -8.27 -3.97
C LEU A 25 -11.47 -8.88 -4.61
N ASN A 26 -11.36 -9.44 -5.82
CA ASN A 26 -12.49 -10.01 -6.57
C ASN A 26 -12.73 -11.49 -6.30
N THR A 27 -12.11 -12.09 -5.29
CA THR A 27 -12.44 -13.46 -4.91
C THR A 27 -13.93 -13.55 -4.61
N ASN A 28 -14.61 -14.45 -5.31
CA ASN A 28 -16.05 -14.63 -5.30
C ASN A 28 -16.65 -14.58 -3.91
N LYS A 29 -17.37 -13.49 -3.57
CA LYS A 29 -18.17 -13.38 -2.36
C LYS A 29 -19.02 -14.66 -2.24
N GLY A 30 -18.87 -15.39 -1.14
CA GLY A 30 -19.66 -16.59 -0.86
C GLY A 30 -19.08 -17.93 -1.29
N SER A 31 -17.88 -17.99 -1.91
CA SER A 31 -17.23 -19.29 -2.11
C SER A 31 -16.65 -19.84 -0.79
N LYS A 32 -16.67 -21.17 -0.62
CA LYS A 32 -16.06 -21.81 0.57
C LYS A 32 -14.58 -21.44 0.75
N LYS A 33 -13.87 -21.10 -0.33
CA LYS A 33 -12.49 -20.63 -0.27
C LYS A 33 -12.39 -19.23 0.34
N VAL A 34 -13.29 -18.33 -0.02
CA VAL A 34 -13.35 -16.97 0.56
C VAL A 34 -13.70 -17.05 2.04
N GLN A 35 -14.68 -17.90 2.40
CA GLN A 35 -15.05 -18.08 3.79
C GLN A 35 -13.92 -18.66 4.64
N ALA A 36 -13.15 -19.60 4.09
CA ALA A 36 -11.98 -20.17 4.77
C ALA A 36 -10.82 -19.15 4.90
N ARG A 37 -10.72 -18.19 3.98
CA ARG A 37 -9.74 -17.08 4.05
C ARG A 37 -10.21 -15.98 5.00
N HIS A 38 -11.50 -15.72 5.06
CA HIS A 38 -12.11 -14.69 5.89
C HIS A 38 -11.62 -14.74 7.34
N ASP A 39 -11.62 -15.93 7.96
CA ASP A 39 -11.25 -16.10 9.36
C ASP A 39 -9.74 -15.84 9.64
N LYS A 40 -8.94 -15.76 8.59
CA LYS A 40 -7.49 -15.52 8.63
C LYS A 40 -7.08 -14.24 7.89
N THR A 41 -8.01 -13.34 7.63
CA THR A 41 -7.75 -12.08 6.94
C THR A 41 -7.96 -10.91 7.88
N ILE A 42 -6.98 -10.02 7.97
CA ILE A 42 -7.03 -8.77 8.72
C ILE A 42 -7.00 -7.60 7.75
N ALA A 43 -7.95 -6.69 7.87
CA ALA A 43 -7.91 -5.44 7.14
C ALA A 43 -7.10 -4.40 7.92
N HIS A 44 -6.46 -3.48 7.21
CA HIS A 44 -5.70 -2.42 7.86
C HIS A 44 -5.70 -1.14 7.00
N ASP A 45 -5.50 0.00 7.63
CA ASP A 45 -5.18 1.22 6.89
C ASP A 45 -3.72 1.19 6.40
N GLU A 46 -3.36 2.07 5.46
CA GLU A 46 -2.00 2.06 4.89
C GLU A 46 -0.95 2.63 5.84
N THR A 47 -1.36 3.33 6.89
CA THR A 47 -0.46 3.87 7.90
C THR A 47 0.07 2.79 8.84
N VAL A 48 -0.60 1.65 8.90
CA VAL A 48 -0.13 0.47 9.63
C VAL A 48 1.09 -0.13 8.91
N TRP A 49 2.20 -0.21 9.61
CA TRP A 49 3.38 -0.88 9.09
C TRP A 49 3.10 -2.37 8.79
N GLY A 50 3.12 -2.73 7.50
CA GLY A 50 2.82 -4.11 7.06
C GLY A 50 3.69 -5.19 7.70
N GLY A 51 4.82 -4.82 8.32
CA GLY A 51 5.69 -5.72 9.06
C GLY A 51 5.05 -6.40 10.28
N ILE A 52 3.96 -5.86 10.81
CA ILE A 52 3.22 -6.52 11.90
C ILE A 52 2.62 -7.86 11.46
N PHE A 53 2.38 -8.05 10.17
CA PHE A 53 1.84 -9.30 9.61
C PHE A 53 2.92 -10.35 9.29
N TYR A 54 4.20 -10.00 9.32
CA TYR A 54 5.28 -10.91 8.95
C TYR A 54 5.33 -12.20 9.78
N PRO A 55 5.14 -12.19 11.11
CA PRO A 55 5.11 -13.41 11.89
C PRO A 55 4.03 -14.42 11.48
N PHE A 56 2.96 -13.91 10.85
CA PHE A 56 1.76 -14.68 10.51
C PHE A 56 1.62 -14.95 9.00
N SER A 57 2.54 -14.46 8.20
CA SER A 57 2.43 -14.36 6.73
C SER A 57 2.34 -15.69 5.96
N LYS A 58 2.44 -16.82 6.64
CA LYS A 58 2.15 -18.14 6.04
C LYS A 58 0.66 -18.44 5.98
N GLU A 59 -0.13 -17.87 6.89
CA GLU A 59 -1.53 -18.23 7.07
C GLU A 59 -2.47 -17.04 7.15
N VAL A 60 -1.99 -15.88 7.62
CA VAL A 60 -2.78 -14.65 7.71
C VAL A 60 -2.58 -13.80 6.47
N GLU A 61 -3.68 -13.39 5.87
CA GLU A 61 -3.71 -12.41 4.80
C GLU A 61 -4.00 -11.02 5.37
N ASN A 62 -3.52 -9.98 4.71
CA ASN A 62 -3.81 -8.61 5.07
C ASN A 62 -4.38 -7.84 3.87
N ILE A 63 -5.27 -6.87 4.14
CA ILE A 63 -5.92 -6.05 3.12
C ILE A 63 -5.73 -4.58 3.47
N PRO A 64 -5.01 -3.81 2.63
CA PRO A 64 -4.89 -2.37 2.80
C PRO A 64 -6.17 -1.66 2.35
N LEU A 65 -7.00 -1.23 3.28
CA LEU A 65 -8.31 -0.61 3.00
C LEU A 65 -8.18 0.73 2.27
N GLN A 66 -7.20 1.53 2.64
CA GLN A 66 -6.99 2.87 2.12
C GLN A 66 -6.73 2.89 0.60
N MET A 67 -6.21 1.79 0.06
CA MET A 67 -5.95 1.68 -1.37
C MET A 67 -7.16 1.29 -2.20
N ILE A 68 -8.20 0.72 -1.58
CA ILE A 68 -9.40 0.22 -2.29
C ILE A 68 -10.11 1.31 -3.08
N PRO A 69 -10.45 2.49 -2.52
CA PRO A 69 -11.14 3.54 -3.27
C PRO A 69 -10.38 3.97 -4.52
N TYR A 70 -9.06 4.06 -4.41
CA TYR A 70 -8.21 4.48 -5.54
C TYR A 70 -8.18 3.44 -6.65
N PHE A 71 -8.08 2.15 -6.29
CA PHE A 71 -8.12 1.08 -7.27
C PHE A 71 -9.46 0.98 -7.94
N VAL A 72 -10.55 1.01 -7.19
CA VAL A 72 -11.91 0.94 -7.74
C VAL A 72 -12.18 2.14 -8.65
N SER A 73 -11.86 3.34 -8.20
CA SER A 73 -12.12 4.55 -8.97
C SER A 73 -11.26 4.66 -10.21
N CYS A 74 -9.96 4.40 -10.10
CA CYS A 74 -9.03 4.57 -11.24
C CYS A 74 -9.12 3.46 -12.28
N HIS A 75 -9.48 2.24 -11.88
CA HIS A 75 -9.35 1.07 -12.77
C HIS A 75 -10.66 0.40 -13.15
N VAL A 76 -11.68 0.51 -12.31
CA VAL A 76 -12.97 -0.11 -12.59
C VAL A 76 -13.93 0.87 -13.22
N ASN A 77 -14.05 2.06 -12.64
CA ASN A 77 -15.10 3.01 -12.99
C ASN A 77 -14.62 4.20 -13.81
N ASN A 78 -13.31 4.36 -14.00
CA ASN A 78 -12.70 5.54 -14.62
C ASN A 78 -13.16 6.87 -13.98
N HIS A 79 -13.53 6.81 -12.70
CA HIS A 79 -13.99 7.92 -11.88
C HIS A 79 -12.96 8.29 -10.83
N THR A 80 -13.16 9.44 -10.21
CA THR A 80 -12.39 9.88 -9.06
C THR A 80 -12.94 9.27 -7.78
N VAL A 81 -12.18 9.38 -6.69
CA VAL A 81 -12.64 8.94 -5.35
C VAL A 81 -13.67 9.89 -4.72
N LEU A 82 -14.14 10.89 -5.46
CA LEU A 82 -14.99 11.98 -4.92
C LEU A 82 -16.29 11.47 -4.33
N ASN A 83 -16.91 10.44 -4.90
CA ASN A 83 -18.12 9.85 -4.34
C ASN A 83 -17.95 9.32 -2.91
N TYR A 84 -16.78 8.76 -2.58
CA TYR A 84 -16.45 8.33 -1.22
C TYR A 84 -16.23 9.52 -0.29
N ILE A 85 -15.51 10.53 -0.77
CA ILE A 85 -15.25 11.77 -0.04
C ILE A 85 -16.58 12.51 0.23
N ASP A 86 -17.41 12.68 -0.78
CA ASP A 86 -18.72 13.34 -0.66
C ASP A 86 -19.63 12.59 0.33
N ALA A 87 -19.60 11.26 0.34
CA ALA A 87 -20.37 10.45 1.25
C ALA A 87 -20.02 10.74 2.71
N VAL A 88 -18.72 10.74 3.06
CA VAL A 88 -18.28 10.96 4.43
C VAL A 88 -18.45 12.44 4.86
N GLN A 89 -18.25 13.39 3.96
CA GLN A 89 -18.51 14.81 4.24
C GLN A 89 -20.01 15.09 4.47
N SER A 90 -20.89 14.37 3.79
CA SER A 90 -22.33 14.48 4.03
C SER A 90 -22.74 14.02 5.43
N LEU A 91 -21.96 13.19 6.11
CA LEU A 91 -22.14 12.82 7.52
C LEU A 91 -21.53 13.83 8.50
N GLY A 92 -20.87 14.87 8.02
CA GLY A 92 -20.34 15.95 8.84
C GLY A 92 -18.82 15.92 9.05
N LEU A 93 -18.08 15.00 8.39
CA LEU A 93 -16.62 15.09 8.42
C LEU A 93 -16.19 16.38 7.67
N PRO A 94 -15.36 17.23 8.28
CA PRO A 94 -14.85 18.42 7.59
C PRO A 94 -13.99 18.06 6.37
N GLY A 95 -13.87 19.00 5.43
CA GLY A 95 -13.11 18.78 4.19
C GLY A 95 -11.59 18.86 4.32
N ASP A 96 -11.06 19.26 5.48
CA ASP A 96 -9.62 19.48 5.71
C ASP A 96 -8.79 18.20 5.91
N PRO A 97 -9.30 17.08 6.47
CA PRO A 97 -8.53 15.85 6.58
C PRO A 97 -8.04 15.33 5.22
N CYS A 98 -6.98 14.52 5.26
CA CYS A 98 -6.40 13.94 4.07
C CYS A 98 -7.45 13.25 3.18
N PRO A 99 -7.51 13.54 1.87
CA PRO A 99 -8.46 12.90 0.95
C PRO A 99 -8.36 11.37 0.92
N MET A 100 -7.19 10.80 1.22
CA MET A 100 -7.04 9.34 1.33
C MET A 100 -7.85 8.80 2.51
N CYS A 101 -7.70 9.42 3.67
CA CYS A 101 -8.46 9.04 4.87
C CYS A 101 -9.96 9.25 4.68
N GLN A 102 -10.37 10.34 4.05
CA GLN A 102 -11.78 10.58 3.72
C GLN A 102 -12.34 9.51 2.77
N ALA A 103 -11.58 9.15 1.73
CA ALA A 103 -12.01 8.13 0.78
C ALA A 103 -12.11 6.74 1.43
N GLU A 104 -11.19 6.40 2.33
CA GLU A 104 -11.25 5.17 3.11
C GLU A 104 -12.49 5.15 4.03
N ALA A 105 -12.72 6.22 4.79
CA ALA A 105 -13.93 6.34 5.60
C ALA A 105 -15.21 6.23 4.75
N GLY A 106 -15.21 6.81 3.56
CA GLY A 106 -16.31 6.74 2.61
C GLY A 106 -16.63 5.33 2.13
N LEU A 107 -15.64 4.41 2.07
CA LEU A 107 -15.92 2.99 1.79
C LEU A 107 -16.89 2.39 2.80
N PHE A 108 -16.70 2.70 4.08
CA PHE A 108 -17.55 2.19 5.15
C PHE A 108 -18.93 2.84 5.11
N VAL A 109 -19.00 4.14 4.82
CA VAL A 109 -20.26 4.87 4.68
C VAL A 109 -21.12 4.33 3.55
N LEU A 110 -20.49 3.94 2.43
CA LEU A 110 -21.21 3.40 1.27
C LEU A 110 -21.35 1.86 1.27
N ASP A 111 -20.89 1.20 2.33
CA ASP A 111 -20.87 -0.28 2.44
C ASP A 111 -20.17 -0.97 1.25
N ASP A 112 -19.13 -0.31 0.72
CA ASP A 112 -18.33 -0.83 -0.40
C ASP A 112 -17.09 -1.61 0.07
N VAL A 113 -16.97 -1.83 1.38
CA VAL A 113 -15.87 -2.60 1.95
C VAL A 113 -16.07 -4.08 1.64
N PRO A 114 -15.01 -4.76 1.14
CA PRO A 114 -15.10 -6.22 0.94
C PRO A 114 -15.35 -6.94 2.26
N ASP A 115 -16.42 -7.73 2.36
CA ASP A 115 -16.78 -8.47 3.56
C ASP A 115 -16.07 -9.83 3.66
N TYR A 116 -14.73 -9.85 3.56
CA TYR A 116 -13.93 -11.07 3.70
C TYR A 116 -12.72 -10.91 4.63
N TYR A 117 -12.86 -10.09 5.65
CA TYR A 117 -11.87 -9.94 6.72
C TYR A 117 -12.50 -10.15 8.10
N LYS A 118 -11.69 -10.58 9.04
CA LYS A 118 -12.11 -10.92 10.41
C LYS A 118 -12.11 -9.73 11.34
N ALA A 119 -11.09 -8.88 11.23
CA ALA A 119 -10.84 -7.76 12.12
C ALA A 119 -10.09 -6.64 11.37
N VAL A 120 -9.99 -5.48 12.01
CA VAL A 120 -9.30 -4.30 11.46
C VAL A 120 -8.20 -3.85 12.41
N ILE A 121 -7.07 -3.45 11.84
CA ILE A 121 -6.02 -2.73 12.56
C ILE A 121 -5.85 -1.35 11.93
N THR A 122 -5.89 -0.31 12.76
CA THR A 122 -5.67 1.06 12.32
C THR A 122 -4.49 1.70 13.04
N SER A 123 -3.96 2.77 12.50
CA SER A 123 -2.88 3.54 13.11
C SER A 123 -3.07 5.03 12.82
N ASN A 124 -2.54 5.88 13.68
CA ASN A 124 -2.41 7.31 13.42
C ASN A 124 -0.99 7.70 12.98
N GLU A 125 -0.17 6.73 12.60
CA GLU A 125 1.21 6.99 12.20
C GLU A 125 1.25 7.97 11.02
N ALA A 126 2.04 9.02 11.21
CA ALA A 126 2.28 10.12 10.31
C ALA A 126 1.06 10.99 9.93
N CYS A 127 -0.16 10.72 10.42
CA CYS A 127 -1.33 11.46 9.96
C CYS A 127 -2.50 11.49 10.97
N ASP A 128 -2.88 12.67 11.42
CA ASP A 128 -4.08 12.86 12.24
C ASP A 128 -5.39 12.52 11.51
N GLY A 129 -5.39 12.52 10.18
CA GLY A 129 -6.53 12.12 9.38
C GLY A 129 -6.92 10.66 9.59
N SER A 130 -5.98 9.77 9.89
CA SER A 130 -6.24 8.37 10.19
C SER A 130 -7.05 8.19 11.48
N VAL A 131 -6.91 9.09 12.45
CA VAL A 131 -7.73 9.06 13.68
C VAL A 131 -9.20 9.25 13.36
N ALA A 132 -9.53 10.21 12.48
CA ALA A 132 -10.92 10.43 12.05
C ALA A 132 -11.48 9.21 11.32
N THR A 133 -10.68 8.58 10.46
CA THR A 133 -11.06 7.34 9.78
C THR A 133 -11.32 6.22 10.78
N SER A 134 -10.42 6.02 11.74
CA SER A 134 -10.55 4.99 12.79
C SER A 134 -11.84 5.13 13.60
N ILE A 135 -12.23 6.37 13.97
CA ILE A 135 -13.46 6.65 14.69
C ILE A 135 -14.70 6.28 13.85
N ILE A 136 -14.68 6.63 12.57
CA ILE A 136 -15.78 6.30 11.66
C ILE A 136 -15.86 4.78 11.45
N GLN A 137 -14.74 4.12 11.32
CA GLN A 137 -14.67 2.66 11.21
C GLN A 137 -15.26 2.00 12.45
N ASP A 138 -14.87 2.42 13.65
CA ASP A 138 -15.38 1.89 14.92
C ASP A 138 -16.90 2.04 15.03
N TRP A 139 -17.47 3.12 14.49
CA TRP A 139 -18.93 3.33 14.50
C TRP A 139 -19.69 2.47 13.48
N LEU A 140 -19.08 2.16 12.34
CA LEU A 140 -19.78 1.54 11.21
C LEU A 140 -19.47 0.05 11.05
N ILE A 141 -18.42 -0.45 11.70
CA ILE A 141 -18.00 -1.83 11.58
C ILE A 141 -18.43 -2.63 12.82
N ASP A 142 -19.21 -3.68 12.60
CA ASP A 142 -19.49 -4.69 13.63
C ASP A 142 -18.41 -5.80 13.60
N LYS A 143 -17.14 -5.39 13.73
CA LYS A 143 -15.96 -6.29 13.75
C LYS A 143 -14.93 -5.78 14.75
N PRO A 144 -14.11 -6.68 15.34
CA PRO A 144 -13.05 -6.27 16.22
C PRO A 144 -12.11 -5.28 15.54
N LEU A 145 -11.82 -4.16 16.21
CA LEU A 145 -10.91 -3.13 15.76
C LEU A 145 -9.81 -2.91 16.80
N PHE A 146 -8.55 -2.89 16.34
CA PHE A 146 -7.39 -2.54 17.14
C PHE A 146 -6.77 -1.25 16.61
N ALA A 147 -6.76 -0.20 17.42
CA ALA A 147 -6.10 1.05 17.09
C ALA A 147 -4.69 1.07 17.69
N MET A 148 -3.69 1.34 16.86
CA MET A 148 -2.29 1.50 17.25
C MET A 148 -1.95 2.99 17.37
N PRO A 149 -2.10 3.63 18.54
CA PRO A 149 -1.72 5.03 18.71
C PRO A 149 -0.19 5.17 18.71
N GLN A 150 0.33 5.89 17.72
CA GLN A 150 1.75 6.18 17.61
C GLN A 150 2.04 7.61 18.07
N PRO A 151 2.90 7.81 19.08
CA PRO A 151 3.29 9.15 19.51
C PRO A 151 4.09 9.86 18.41
N MET A 152 3.83 11.14 18.22
CA MET A 152 4.49 11.97 17.20
C MET A 152 5.92 12.44 17.61
N GLN A 153 6.38 12.13 18.81
CA GLN A 153 7.71 12.48 19.29
C GLN A 153 8.64 11.27 19.23
N PHE A 154 9.59 11.29 18.32
CA PHE A 154 10.44 10.12 18.03
C PHE A 154 11.73 10.04 18.87
N ASP A 155 12.11 11.11 19.55
CA ASP A 155 13.41 11.21 20.24
C ASP A 155 13.37 10.76 21.72
N ASP A 156 12.18 10.41 22.25
CA ASP A 156 12.04 10.01 23.64
C ASP A 156 12.13 8.46 23.78
N PRO A 157 13.02 7.94 24.64
CA PRO A 157 13.09 6.49 24.90
C PRO A 157 11.79 5.86 25.39
N LEU A 158 10.92 6.63 26.07
CA LEU A 158 9.58 6.18 26.48
C LEU A 158 8.67 5.94 25.27
N VAL A 159 8.78 6.79 24.25
CA VAL A 159 8.04 6.62 23.00
C VAL A 159 8.43 5.32 22.30
N HIS A 160 9.73 5.05 22.21
CA HIS A 160 10.21 3.79 21.62
C HIS A 160 9.66 2.57 22.38
N LYS A 161 9.70 2.60 23.71
CA LYS A 161 9.14 1.53 24.54
C LYS A 161 7.63 1.38 24.35
N HIS A 162 6.91 2.48 24.21
CA HIS A 162 5.47 2.48 23.94
C HIS A 162 5.18 1.84 22.59
N CYS A 163 5.82 2.28 21.51
CA CYS A 163 5.64 1.72 20.17
C CYS A 163 5.93 0.21 20.12
N MET A 164 6.97 -0.24 20.81
CA MET A 164 7.26 -1.68 20.88
C MET A 164 6.12 -2.45 21.57
N LYS A 165 5.57 -1.89 22.64
CA LYS A 165 4.44 -2.50 23.35
C LYS A 165 3.19 -2.56 22.46
N GLU A 166 2.89 -1.49 21.72
CA GLU A 166 1.77 -1.45 20.78
C GLU A 166 1.90 -2.52 19.67
N ILE A 167 3.12 -2.72 19.15
CA ILE A 167 3.39 -3.79 18.18
C ILE A 167 3.15 -5.17 18.81
N GLU A 168 3.61 -5.40 20.04
CA GLU A 168 3.37 -6.66 20.74
C GLU A 168 1.87 -6.91 21.02
N GLU A 169 1.13 -5.87 21.35
CA GLU A 169 -0.33 -5.94 21.53
C GLU A 169 -1.06 -6.19 20.21
N ALA A 170 -0.61 -5.57 19.10
CA ALA A 170 -1.12 -5.87 17.77
C ALA A 170 -0.88 -7.34 17.37
N TRP A 171 0.29 -7.90 17.68
CA TRP A 171 0.55 -9.32 17.44
C TRP A 171 -0.38 -10.23 18.24
N LYS A 172 -0.62 -9.93 19.51
CA LYS A 172 -1.60 -10.69 20.34
C LYS A 172 -3.02 -10.57 19.75
N PHE A 173 -3.41 -9.38 19.31
CA PHE A 173 -4.69 -9.18 18.67
C PHE A 173 -4.84 -10.04 17.41
N ILE A 174 -3.80 -10.09 16.54
CA ILE A 174 -3.79 -10.95 15.35
C ILE A 174 -3.93 -12.43 15.74
N GLU A 175 -3.18 -12.90 16.73
CA GLU A 175 -3.30 -14.28 17.23
C GLU A 175 -4.71 -14.60 17.73
N GLU A 176 -5.28 -13.71 18.54
CA GLU A 176 -6.63 -13.88 19.10
C GLU A 176 -7.71 -13.92 18.03
N GLN A 177 -7.62 -13.04 17.02
CA GLN A 177 -8.62 -12.95 15.97
C GLN A 177 -8.52 -14.08 14.94
N THR A 178 -7.32 -14.53 14.62
CA THR A 178 -7.08 -15.50 13.54
C THR A 178 -6.82 -16.92 14.02
N GLY A 179 -6.46 -17.09 15.28
CA GLY A 179 -6.01 -18.37 15.84
C GLY A 179 -4.64 -18.83 15.32
N VAL A 180 -3.91 -17.98 14.61
CA VAL A 180 -2.58 -18.29 14.07
C VAL A 180 -1.51 -17.82 15.04
N PRO A 181 -0.62 -18.70 15.51
CA PRO A 181 0.40 -18.33 16.50
C PRO A 181 1.51 -17.48 15.88
N PHE A 182 2.11 -16.63 16.71
CA PHE A 182 3.28 -15.82 16.36
C PHE A 182 4.49 -16.70 16.01
N ASP A 183 5.05 -16.52 14.82
CA ASP A 183 6.27 -17.23 14.35
C ASP A 183 7.46 -16.27 14.25
N TYR A 184 8.33 -16.29 15.25
CA TYR A 184 9.54 -15.46 15.30
C TYR A 184 10.52 -15.75 14.14
N GLN A 185 10.62 -17.00 13.72
CA GLN A 185 11.51 -17.36 12.61
C GLN A 185 10.98 -16.78 11.29
N GLN A 186 9.68 -16.78 11.13
CA GLN A 186 9.03 -16.17 9.97
C GLN A 186 9.22 -14.64 9.97
N LEU A 187 9.13 -13.98 11.12
CA LEU A 187 9.43 -12.56 11.25
C LEU A 187 10.85 -12.26 10.78
N CYS A 188 11.86 -12.95 11.31
CA CYS A 188 13.25 -12.74 10.92
C CYS A 188 13.47 -12.94 9.41
N LYS A 189 12.95 -14.03 8.86
CA LYS A 189 13.05 -14.34 7.44
C LYS A 189 12.44 -13.23 6.56
N LYS A 190 11.30 -12.69 6.97
CA LYS A 190 10.63 -11.61 6.24
C LYS A 190 11.39 -10.29 6.33
N LEU A 191 11.94 -9.97 7.50
CA LEU A 191 12.77 -8.78 7.67
C LEU A 191 14.06 -8.86 6.83
N GLU A 192 14.70 -10.02 6.75
CA GLU A 192 15.86 -10.23 5.87
C GLU A 192 15.49 -9.99 4.39
N SER A 193 14.37 -10.54 3.95
CA SER A 193 13.85 -10.33 2.60
C SER A 193 13.55 -8.86 2.32
N GLN A 194 12.94 -8.15 3.27
CA GLN A 194 12.68 -6.72 3.14
C GLN A 194 13.95 -5.88 3.10
N ASN A 195 14.95 -6.22 3.87
CA ASN A 195 16.25 -5.54 3.82
C ASN A 195 16.92 -5.70 2.45
N GLU A 196 16.82 -6.88 1.84
CA GLU A 196 17.31 -7.11 0.48
C GLU A 196 16.54 -6.24 -0.54
N LEU A 197 15.22 -6.17 -0.43
CA LEU A 197 14.40 -5.32 -1.30
C LEU A 197 14.72 -3.84 -1.14
N GLN A 198 14.91 -3.36 0.08
CA GLN A 198 15.33 -1.98 0.33
C GLN A 198 16.66 -1.67 -0.36
N ARG A 199 17.62 -2.58 -0.31
CA ARG A 199 18.88 -2.40 -1.04
C ARG A 199 18.66 -2.26 -2.54
N PHE A 200 17.82 -3.09 -3.15
CA PHE A 200 17.47 -2.97 -4.57
C PHE A 200 16.77 -1.64 -4.90
N GLU A 201 15.92 -1.14 -4.00
CA GLU A 201 15.32 0.19 -4.16
C GLU A 201 16.39 1.28 -4.22
N TRP A 202 17.32 1.29 -3.29
CA TRP A 202 18.42 2.26 -3.28
C TRP A 202 19.22 2.22 -4.58
N GLU A 203 19.53 1.03 -5.07
CA GLU A 203 20.26 0.87 -6.33
C GLU A 203 19.47 1.40 -7.54
N LYS A 204 18.15 1.23 -7.57
CA LYS A 204 17.28 1.83 -8.61
C LYS A 204 17.24 3.35 -8.51
N TRP A 205 17.17 3.88 -7.31
CA TRP A 205 17.23 5.33 -7.07
C TRP A 205 18.58 5.90 -7.55
N ASP A 206 19.67 5.22 -7.29
CA ASP A 206 20.99 5.62 -7.76
C ASP A 206 21.05 5.67 -9.29
N VAL A 207 20.51 4.67 -9.97
CA VAL A 207 20.41 4.67 -11.44
C VAL A 207 19.58 5.87 -11.92
N ALA A 208 18.43 6.12 -11.32
CA ALA A 208 17.55 7.23 -11.71
C ALA A 208 18.16 8.60 -11.39
N ALA A 209 18.85 8.75 -10.25
CA ALA A 209 19.43 10.01 -9.80
C ALA A 209 20.69 10.42 -10.56
N ASN A 210 21.52 9.45 -10.95
CA ASN A 210 22.85 9.69 -11.54
C ASN A 210 22.87 9.67 -13.07
N THR A 211 21.72 9.58 -13.74
CA THR A 211 21.64 9.62 -15.20
C THR A 211 21.01 10.91 -15.72
N SER A 212 21.42 11.34 -16.91
CA SER A 212 20.73 12.40 -17.66
C SER A 212 19.47 11.90 -18.36
N TYR A 213 19.24 10.61 -18.39
CA TYR A 213 18.10 9.96 -19.00
C TYR A 213 17.10 9.54 -17.91
N TYR A 214 15.81 9.72 -18.17
CA TYR A 214 14.77 9.34 -17.22
C TYR A 214 14.26 7.93 -17.55
N PRO A 215 14.74 6.90 -16.85
CA PRO A 215 14.55 5.51 -17.27
C PRO A 215 13.19 4.92 -16.90
N ILE A 216 12.45 5.57 -15.99
CA ILE A 216 11.13 5.13 -15.51
C ILE A 216 10.22 6.34 -15.28
N ASN A 217 8.92 6.23 -15.56
CA ASN A 217 8.00 7.33 -15.29
C ASN A 217 7.59 7.44 -13.82
N GLY A 218 7.18 8.64 -13.38
CA GLY A 218 6.86 8.93 -11.98
C GLY A 218 5.68 8.13 -11.45
N VAL A 219 4.65 7.86 -12.27
CA VAL A 219 3.52 6.98 -11.87
C VAL A 219 4.01 5.58 -11.59
N ALA A 220 4.87 5.06 -12.46
CA ALA A 220 5.44 3.74 -12.28
C ALA A 220 6.23 3.66 -10.96
N GLN A 221 7.04 4.67 -10.64
CA GLN A 221 7.78 4.73 -9.38
C GLN A 221 6.85 4.79 -8.16
N ALA A 222 5.82 5.63 -8.20
CA ALA A 222 4.89 5.77 -7.09
C ALA A 222 4.12 4.47 -6.82
N LEU A 223 3.53 3.88 -7.85
CA LEU A 223 2.81 2.61 -7.73
C LEU A 223 3.75 1.49 -7.30
N TYR A 224 4.96 1.46 -7.84
CA TYR A 224 5.96 0.47 -7.48
C TYR A 224 6.27 0.52 -5.98
N ARG A 225 6.44 1.71 -5.41
CA ARG A 225 6.70 1.90 -3.99
C ARG A 225 5.54 1.41 -3.10
N ILE A 226 4.32 1.73 -3.48
CA ILE A 226 3.12 1.30 -2.76
C ILE A 226 3.04 -0.24 -2.74
N TYR A 227 3.19 -0.88 -3.89
CA TYR A 227 3.13 -2.34 -3.95
C TYR A 227 4.27 -3.02 -3.21
N GLN A 228 5.45 -2.43 -3.23
CA GLN A 228 6.59 -2.95 -2.50
C GLN A 228 6.32 -3.00 -0.99
N SER A 229 5.69 -1.99 -0.44
CA SER A 229 5.38 -1.95 0.99
C SER A 229 4.42 -3.06 1.42
N GLN A 230 3.53 -3.49 0.53
CA GLN A 230 2.50 -4.49 0.82
C GLN A 230 2.90 -5.92 0.40
N TYR A 231 3.57 -6.06 -0.73
CA TYR A 231 3.81 -7.37 -1.38
C TYR A 231 5.30 -7.65 -1.66
N GLY A 232 6.19 -6.83 -1.13
CA GLY A 232 7.62 -6.90 -1.46
C GLY A 232 8.30 -8.22 -1.12
N ASP A 233 7.71 -9.01 -0.24
CA ASP A 233 8.20 -10.32 0.16
C ASP A 233 7.80 -11.48 -0.77
N LEU A 234 6.96 -11.21 -1.77
CA LEU A 234 6.56 -12.22 -2.73
C LEU A 234 7.66 -12.50 -3.77
N PRO A 235 7.92 -13.79 -4.11
CA PRO A 235 8.93 -14.13 -5.11
C PRO A 235 8.74 -13.45 -6.46
N ILE A 236 7.48 -13.26 -6.88
CA ILE A 236 7.16 -12.57 -8.13
C ILE A 236 7.56 -11.10 -8.10
N TRP A 237 7.55 -10.46 -6.91
CA TRP A 237 8.03 -9.10 -6.76
C TRP A 237 9.53 -9.02 -6.99
N HIS A 238 10.33 -9.89 -6.38
CA HIS A 238 11.77 -9.95 -6.59
C HIS A 238 12.14 -10.12 -8.08
N GLU A 239 11.43 -11.02 -8.77
CA GLU A 239 11.66 -11.21 -10.21
C GLU A 239 11.29 -9.97 -11.03
N THR A 240 10.23 -9.29 -10.66
CA THR A 240 9.81 -8.08 -11.33
C THR A 240 10.77 -6.93 -11.07
N ASP A 241 11.23 -6.80 -9.84
CA ASP A 241 12.22 -5.80 -9.45
C ASP A 241 13.51 -5.94 -10.28
N LYS A 242 14.02 -7.13 -10.40
CA LYS A 242 15.17 -7.43 -11.27
C LYS A 242 14.93 -7.06 -12.73
N LYS A 243 13.71 -7.28 -13.24
CA LYS A 243 13.34 -6.91 -14.61
C LYS A 243 13.26 -5.41 -14.80
N VAL A 244 12.63 -4.69 -13.88
CA VAL A 244 12.53 -3.22 -13.90
C VAL A 244 13.92 -2.61 -13.88
N ARG A 245 14.78 -3.05 -12.99
CA ARG A 245 16.17 -2.58 -12.91
C ARG A 245 16.93 -2.79 -14.22
N ARG A 246 16.87 -3.98 -14.80
CA ARG A 246 17.50 -4.25 -16.10
C ARG A 246 16.97 -3.36 -17.23
N ILE A 247 15.69 -3.02 -17.20
CA ILE A 247 15.09 -2.09 -18.16
C ILE A 247 15.66 -0.68 -17.94
N MET A 248 15.75 -0.23 -16.69
CA MET A 248 16.34 1.07 -16.36
C MET A 248 17.80 1.17 -16.81
N GLU A 249 18.62 0.18 -16.49
CA GLU A 249 20.02 0.11 -16.90
C GLU A 249 20.17 0.17 -18.43
N LYS A 250 19.37 -0.60 -19.17
CA LYS A 250 19.36 -0.55 -20.64
C LYS A 250 18.93 0.80 -21.20
N CYS A 251 17.98 1.47 -20.57
CA CYS A 251 17.58 2.82 -20.95
C CYS A 251 18.76 3.79 -20.82
N VAL A 252 19.55 3.67 -19.75
CA VAL A 252 20.72 4.51 -19.52
C VAL A 252 21.83 4.18 -20.55
N GLU A 253 22.16 2.91 -20.73
CA GLU A 253 23.19 2.45 -21.70
C GLU A 253 22.87 2.90 -23.14
N GLN A 254 21.61 2.82 -23.54
CA GLN A 254 21.15 3.16 -24.88
C GLN A 254 20.76 4.64 -25.02
N ARG A 255 20.92 5.44 -23.98
CA ARG A 255 20.56 6.87 -23.93
C ARG A 255 19.09 7.12 -24.28
N ILE A 256 18.21 6.29 -23.76
CA ILE A 256 16.76 6.38 -24.01
C ILE A 256 16.10 7.11 -22.86
N ASN A 257 15.40 8.19 -23.16
CA ASN A 257 14.51 8.87 -22.24
C ASN A 257 13.06 8.39 -22.40
N ASN A 258 12.35 8.19 -21.29
CA ASN A 258 10.89 7.99 -21.32
C ASN A 258 10.13 9.26 -21.78
N PHE A 259 10.77 10.42 -21.64
CA PHE A 259 10.23 11.70 -22.07
C PHE A 259 11.19 12.37 -23.07
N PRO A 260 10.70 12.90 -24.19
CA PRO A 260 11.55 13.46 -25.23
C PRO A 260 12.35 14.69 -24.76
N LEU A 261 11.87 15.41 -23.76
CA LEU A 261 12.47 16.63 -23.25
C LEU A 261 12.46 16.63 -21.72
N THR A 262 13.52 16.10 -21.12
CA THR A 262 13.75 16.24 -19.67
C THR A 262 14.41 17.58 -19.40
N ARG A 263 13.69 18.54 -18.81
CA ARG A 263 14.19 19.88 -18.48
C ARG A 263 14.55 20.03 -17.00
N HIS A 264 13.75 19.44 -16.12
CA HIS A 264 13.89 19.56 -14.69
C HIS A 264 13.72 18.18 -14.01
N ARG A 265 14.41 17.99 -12.91
CA ARG A 265 14.20 16.86 -12.01
C ARG A 265 13.47 17.38 -10.79
N VAL A 266 12.40 16.71 -10.43
CA VAL A 266 11.58 17.05 -9.28
C VAL A 266 11.52 15.84 -8.37
N ILE A 267 11.78 16.05 -7.09
CA ILE A 267 11.51 15.05 -6.06
C ILE A 267 10.09 15.32 -5.56
N ALA A 268 9.19 14.37 -5.77
CA ALA A 268 7.90 14.39 -5.14
C ALA A 268 8.05 13.74 -3.76
N TRP A 269 7.84 14.55 -2.71
CA TRP A 269 7.89 14.08 -1.32
C TRP A 269 6.49 13.66 -0.89
N SER A 270 6.39 12.51 -0.23
CA SER A 270 5.13 11.96 0.29
C SER A 270 4.19 11.37 -0.78
N CYS A 271 2.90 11.34 -0.52
CA CYS A 271 1.92 10.68 -1.36
C CYS A 271 1.75 11.37 -2.72
N ALA A 272 1.89 10.62 -3.79
CA ALA A 272 1.49 11.07 -5.10
C ALA A 272 -0.04 11.27 -5.14
N PRO A 273 -0.57 12.31 -5.84
CA PRO A 273 -2.00 12.47 -6.03
C PRO A 273 -2.54 11.36 -6.96
N LEU A 274 -2.84 10.21 -6.38
CA LEU A 274 -3.26 9.00 -7.08
C LEU A 274 -4.66 9.12 -7.73
N TYR A 275 -5.40 10.16 -7.40
CA TYR A 275 -6.73 10.46 -7.95
C TYR A 275 -6.70 11.02 -9.39
N TYR A 276 -5.54 11.37 -9.90
CA TYR A 276 -5.35 11.70 -11.31
C TYR A 276 -4.40 10.70 -11.96
N SER A 277 -4.94 9.76 -12.72
CA SER A 277 -4.17 8.72 -13.39
C SER A 277 -3.07 9.27 -14.34
N ASN A 278 -3.15 10.53 -14.72
CA ASN A 278 -2.31 11.10 -15.77
C ASN A 278 -1.29 12.16 -15.30
N TRP A 279 -1.36 12.66 -14.08
CA TRP A 279 -0.55 13.81 -13.67
C TRP A 279 0.96 13.56 -13.69
N CYS A 280 1.43 12.33 -13.44
CA CYS A 280 2.85 11.97 -13.52
C CYS A 280 3.29 11.49 -14.91
N THR A 281 2.40 11.47 -15.89
CA THR A 281 2.72 11.04 -17.26
C THR A 281 2.93 12.20 -18.22
N TRP A 282 2.75 13.41 -17.78
CA TRP A 282 2.91 14.64 -18.54
C TRP A 282 4.30 15.23 -18.44
#